data_ee683163c98ef72cdec98116c6764db2
#
_entry.id   ee683163c98ef72cdec98116c6764db2
#
_cell.length_a   1.000
_cell.length_b   1.000
_cell.length_c   1.000
_cell.angle_alpha   90.00
_cell.angle_beta   90.00
_cell.angle_gamma   90.00
#
_symmetry.space_group_name_H-M   'P 1'
#
loop_
_entity.id
_entity.type
_entity.pdbx_description
1 polymer ?
#
loop_
_entity_poly.entity_id
_entity_poly.type
_entity_poly.pdbx_seq_one_letter_code
_entity_poly.pdbx_strand_id
1 'polypeptide(L)'
;MQALVEAFLMEKGTKEFYSQAAEKVSESVAKDTFKKLSQWEQKHMNYIQFLYQSLEGDREIKTFEEFKNKADAPITEAGIPVKDIEAKIEEYNFTDDMKALTLAMGIEGKAYNLYHKLSQNAVDTNAQVVFKEMMEQELKHVDYLKKLREKLIKVY
;
A
#
# COMPACT_ATOMS: atom_id res chain seq x y z
N MET A 1 -17.86 -0.74 -7.99
CA MET A 1 -17.85 -0.27 -6.60
C MET A 1 -17.16 -1.23 -5.64
N GLN A 2 -17.39 -2.51 -5.81
CA GLN A 2 -16.66 -3.54 -5.05
C GLN A 2 -15.14 -3.38 -5.19
N ALA A 3 -14.66 -3.06 -6.38
CA ALA A 3 -13.23 -2.87 -6.64
C ALA A 3 -12.63 -1.73 -5.82
N LEU A 4 -13.37 -0.64 -5.60
CA LEU A 4 -12.89 0.49 -4.78
C LEU A 4 -12.77 0.10 -3.30
N VAL A 5 -13.73 -0.65 -2.79
CA VAL A 5 -13.69 -1.14 -1.40
C VAL A 5 -12.49 -2.07 -1.21
N GLU A 6 -12.30 -3.01 -2.14
CA GLU A 6 -11.15 -3.92 -2.09
C GLU A 6 -9.83 -3.17 -2.17
N ALA A 7 -9.73 -2.18 -3.07
CA ALA A 7 -8.53 -1.35 -3.18
C ALA A 7 -8.26 -0.59 -1.88
N PHE A 8 -9.30 -0.01 -1.26
CA PHE A 8 -9.15 0.69 0.01
C PHE A 8 -8.61 -0.23 1.11
N LEU A 9 -9.15 -1.44 1.21
CA LEU A 9 -8.70 -2.40 2.22
C LEU A 9 -7.26 -2.85 1.98
N MET A 10 -6.87 -3.01 0.72
CA MET A 10 -5.49 -3.36 0.37
C MET A 10 -4.52 -2.21 0.72
N GLU A 11 -4.91 -0.96 0.46
CA GLU A 11 -4.10 0.20 0.84
C GLU A 11 -3.94 0.28 2.36
N LYS A 12 -5.02 0.03 3.09
CA LYS A 12 -5.00 -0.01 4.54
C LYS A 12 -4.02 -1.08 5.05
N GLY A 13 -4.06 -2.26 4.46
CA GLY A 13 -3.15 -3.35 4.82
C GLY A 13 -1.70 -3.02 4.52
N THR A 14 -1.44 -2.42 3.36
CA THR A 14 -0.09 -2.00 2.97
C THR A 14 0.44 -0.91 3.91
N LYS A 15 -0.41 0.05 4.28
CA LYS A 15 -0.05 1.08 5.26
C LYS A 15 0.35 0.45 6.59
N GLU A 16 -0.43 -0.50 7.08
CA GLU A 16 -0.11 -1.21 8.33
C GLU A 16 1.20 -1.97 8.23
N PHE A 17 1.43 -2.64 7.09
CA PHE A 17 2.71 -3.32 6.86
C PHE A 17 3.88 -2.35 6.96
N TYR A 18 3.80 -1.20 6.31
CA TYR A 18 4.87 -0.20 6.39
C TYR A 18 5.06 0.36 7.79
N SER A 19 3.98 0.59 8.53
CA SER A 19 4.06 1.07 9.91
C SER A 19 4.78 0.06 10.80
N GLN A 20 4.49 -1.22 10.63
CA GLN A 20 5.12 -2.28 11.40
C GLN A 20 6.57 -2.51 10.97
N ALA A 21 6.83 -2.48 9.67
CA ALA A 21 8.20 -2.58 9.17
C ALA A 21 9.07 -1.46 9.71
N ALA A 22 8.54 -0.23 9.79
CA ALA A 22 9.24 0.92 10.34
C ALA A 22 9.65 0.70 11.80
N GLU A 23 8.84 -0.01 12.57
CA GLU A 23 9.16 -0.32 13.97
C GLU A 23 10.21 -1.42 14.10
N LYS A 24 10.23 -2.36 13.15
CA LYS A 24 10.97 -3.61 13.27
C LYS A 24 12.34 -3.63 12.57
N VAL A 25 12.54 -2.80 11.55
CA VAL A 25 13.85 -2.71 10.89
C VAL A 25 14.87 -2.03 11.79
N SER A 26 16.15 -2.34 11.59
CA SER A 26 17.21 -1.87 12.48
C SER A 26 17.85 -0.55 12.05
N GLU A 27 18.04 -0.34 10.73
CA GLU A 27 18.69 0.86 10.23
C GLU A 27 17.75 2.06 10.24
N SER A 28 18.24 3.20 10.71
CA SER A 28 17.41 4.42 10.77
C SER A 28 16.92 4.87 9.41
N VAL A 29 17.73 4.71 8.36
CA VAL A 29 17.32 5.06 7.01
C VAL A 29 16.16 4.19 6.54
N ALA A 30 16.13 2.90 6.91
CA ALA A 30 15.03 1.99 6.61
C ALA A 30 13.78 2.39 7.38
N LYS A 31 13.92 2.72 8.66
CA LYS A 31 12.79 3.18 9.49
C LYS A 31 12.13 4.41 8.88
N ASP A 32 12.92 5.41 8.50
CA ASP A 32 12.41 6.64 7.90
C ASP A 32 11.72 6.38 6.56
N THR A 33 12.29 5.51 5.74
CA THR A 33 11.72 5.13 4.45
C THR A 33 10.35 4.49 4.64
N PHE A 34 10.23 3.50 5.52
CA PHE A 34 8.95 2.82 5.74
C PHE A 34 7.91 3.73 6.39
N LYS A 35 8.31 4.66 7.26
CA LYS A 35 7.40 5.67 7.78
C LYS A 35 6.81 6.54 6.67
N LYS A 36 7.64 7.02 5.76
CA LYS A 36 7.18 7.84 4.64
C LYS A 36 6.25 7.06 3.72
N LEU A 37 6.58 5.81 3.44
CA LEU A 37 5.72 4.95 2.63
C LEU A 37 4.36 4.74 3.30
N SER A 38 4.32 4.53 4.61
CA SER A 38 3.07 4.43 5.35
C SER A 38 2.22 5.70 5.20
N GLN A 39 2.83 6.87 5.27
CA GLN A 39 2.14 8.14 5.07
C GLN A 39 1.62 8.29 3.64
N TRP A 40 2.38 7.85 2.65
CA TRP A 40 1.95 7.92 1.25
C TRP A 40 0.79 6.97 0.95
N GLU A 41 0.75 5.81 1.60
CA GLU A 41 -0.41 4.91 1.47
C GLU A 41 -1.68 5.56 2.01
N GLN A 42 -1.58 6.44 3.02
CA GLN A 42 -2.73 7.20 3.50
C GLN A 42 -3.30 8.10 2.40
N LYS A 43 -2.46 8.67 1.55
CA LYS A 43 -2.92 9.48 0.42
C LYS A 43 -3.70 8.64 -0.59
N HIS A 44 -3.25 7.41 -0.85
CA HIS A 44 -3.98 6.47 -1.72
C HIS A 44 -5.36 6.16 -1.15
N MET A 45 -5.44 5.92 0.15
CA MET A 45 -6.72 5.69 0.81
C MET A 45 -7.65 6.90 0.64
N ASN A 46 -7.11 8.11 0.78
CA ASN A 46 -7.88 9.35 0.60
C ASN A 46 -8.39 9.49 -0.85
N TYR A 47 -7.56 9.15 -1.84
CA TYR A 47 -7.97 9.19 -3.25
C TYR A 47 -9.10 8.19 -3.53
N ILE A 48 -8.99 6.98 -3.01
CA ILE A 48 -10.02 5.96 -3.19
C ILE A 48 -11.32 6.40 -2.52
N GLN A 49 -11.26 6.95 -1.32
CA GLN A 49 -12.43 7.45 -0.61
C GLN A 49 -13.10 8.59 -1.38
N PHE A 50 -12.31 9.53 -1.88
CA PHE A 50 -12.81 10.63 -2.71
C PHE A 50 -13.52 10.11 -3.95
N LEU A 51 -12.91 9.14 -4.64
CA LEU A 51 -13.49 8.55 -5.84
C LEU A 51 -14.81 7.84 -5.53
N TYR A 52 -14.84 7.10 -4.44
CA TYR A 52 -16.06 6.42 -4.00
C TYR A 52 -17.18 7.44 -3.75
N GLN A 53 -16.88 8.52 -3.04
CA GLN A 53 -17.84 9.57 -2.73
C GLN A 53 -18.38 10.24 -4.00
N SER A 54 -17.53 10.47 -4.98
CA SER A 54 -17.94 11.13 -6.22
C SER A 54 -18.81 10.23 -7.12
N LEU A 55 -18.66 8.90 -7.02
CA LEU A 55 -19.42 7.95 -7.84
C LEU A 55 -20.75 7.54 -7.22
N GLU A 56 -20.82 7.42 -5.89
CA GLU A 56 -21.96 6.81 -5.21
C GLU A 56 -22.89 7.82 -4.49
N GLY A 57 -22.40 9.01 -4.20
CA GLY A 57 -23.17 10.01 -3.44
C GLY A 57 -23.20 9.74 -1.93
N ASP A 58 -23.93 10.60 -1.20
CA ASP A 58 -23.86 10.65 0.26
C ASP A 58 -24.36 9.37 0.97
N ARG A 59 -25.36 8.72 0.40
CA ARG A 59 -25.97 7.53 1.00
C ARG A 59 -24.97 6.36 1.06
N GLU A 60 -24.20 6.19 0.01
CA GLU A 60 -23.22 5.12 -0.09
C GLU A 60 -21.95 5.42 0.69
N ILE A 61 -21.68 6.68 1.00
CA ILE A 61 -20.56 7.10 1.85
C ILE A 61 -20.66 6.45 3.23
N LYS A 62 -21.85 6.41 3.82
CA LYS A 62 -22.06 5.77 5.13
C LYS A 62 -21.75 4.28 5.09
N THR A 63 -22.17 3.60 4.03
CA THR A 63 -21.88 2.17 3.83
C THR A 63 -20.38 1.92 3.72
N PHE A 64 -19.67 2.78 2.98
CA PHE A 64 -18.23 2.68 2.83
C PHE A 64 -17.52 2.90 4.17
N GLU A 65 -17.94 3.91 4.95
CA GLU A 65 -17.37 4.18 6.27
C GLU A 65 -17.60 3.02 7.23
N GLU A 66 -18.79 2.43 7.23
CA GLU A 66 -19.09 1.25 8.03
C GLU A 66 -18.19 0.07 7.65
N PHE A 67 -18.01 -0.15 6.36
CA PHE A 67 -17.18 -1.24 5.85
C PHE A 67 -15.71 -1.04 6.25
N LYS A 68 -15.21 0.15 6.09
CA LYS A 68 -13.84 0.53 6.43
C LYS A 68 -13.52 0.30 7.91
N ASN A 69 -14.49 0.57 8.79
CA ASN A 69 -14.34 0.41 10.23
C ASN A 69 -14.47 -1.05 10.70
N LYS A 70 -15.08 -1.92 9.89
CA LYS A 70 -15.30 -3.34 10.22
C LYS A 70 -14.26 -4.28 9.63
N ALA A 71 -13.25 -3.75 8.93
CA ALA A 71 -12.23 -4.59 8.29
C ALA A 71 -11.28 -5.17 9.35
N ASP A 72 -11.49 -6.44 9.69
CA ASP A 72 -10.74 -7.12 10.75
C ASP A 72 -9.46 -7.80 10.27
N ALA A 73 -9.30 -7.97 8.96
CA ALA A 73 -8.17 -8.70 8.41
C ALA A 73 -7.50 -7.89 7.29
N PRO A 74 -6.61 -6.94 7.62
CA PRO A 74 -5.92 -6.15 6.61
C PRO A 74 -5.12 -7.03 5.67
N ILE A 75 -5.25 -6.75 4.38
CA ILE A 75 -4.57 -7.44 3.29
C ILE A 75 -3.78 -6.40 2.51
N THR A 76 -2.52 -6.71 2.14
CA THR A 76 -1.71 -5.80 1.33
C THR A 76 -2.22 -5.74 -0.11
N GLU A 77 -1.71 -4.77 -0.86
CA GLU A 77 -2.01 -4.63 -2.29
C GLU A 77 -1.60 -5.85 -3.13
N ALA A 78 -0.72 -6.68 -2.59
CA ALA A 78 -0.32 -7.95 -3.18
C ALA A 78 -1.30 -9.09 -2.87
N GLY A 79 -2.37 -8.82 -2.11
CA GLY A 79 -3.32 -9.84 -1.69
C GLY A 79 -2.82 -10.73 -0.55
N ILE A 80 -1.72 -10.35 0.10
CA ILE A 80 -1.14 -11.13 1.20
C ILE A 80 -1.64 -10.54 2.53
N PRO A 81 -2.23 -11.34 3.43
CA PRO A 81 -2.62 -10.83 4.75
C PRO A 81 -1.41 -10.25 5.50
N VAL A 82 -1.60 -9.10 6.15
CA VAL A 82 -0.53 -8.44 6.91
C VAL A 82 0.03 -9.35 7.99
N LYS A 83 -0.81 -10.14 8.61
CA LYS A 83 -0.41 -11.14 9.61
C LYS A 83 0.66 -12.10 9.09
N ASP A 84 0.52 -12.57 7.85
CA ASP A 84 1.48 -13.50 7.24
C ASP A 84 2.83 -12.81 6.94
N ILE A 85 2.78 -11.54 6.56
CA ILE A 85 3.99 -10.75 6.31
C ILE A 85 4.73 -10.49 7.61
N GLU A 86 4.02 -10.17 8.68
CA GLU A 86 4.60 -10.01 10.01
C GLU A 86 5.36 -11.24 10.44
N ALA A 87 4.75 -12.42 10.29
CA ALA A 87 5.38 -13.69 10.63
C ALA A 87 6.66 -13.90 9.84
N LYS A 88 6.67 -13.56 8.55
CA LYS A 88 7.86 -13.65 7.70
C LYS A 88 8.96 -12.71 8.16
N ILE A 89 8.61 -11.48 8.53
CA ILE A 89 9.58 -10.51 9.04
C ILE A 89 10.17 -11.02 10.38
N GLU A 90 9.34 -11.56 11.26
CA GLU A 90 9.78 -12.14 12.53
C GLU A 90 10.70 -13.32 12.34
N GLU A 91 10.38 -14.20 11.38
CA GLU A 91 11.19 -15.37 11.04
C GLU A 91 12.61 -14.98 10.67
N TYR A 92 12.79 -13.84 9.99
CA TYR A 92 14.12 -13.36 9.58
C TYR A 92 14.79 -12.47 10.63
N ASN A 93 14.22 -12.41 11.85
CA ASN A 93 14.82 -11.76 13.02
C ASN A 93 15.06 -10.25 12.88
N PHE A 94 14.22 -9.51 12.19
CA PHE A 94 14.17 -8.03 12.09
C PHE A 94 15.51 -7.28 11.88
N THR A 95 16.64 -7.96 11.97
CA THR A 95 17.94 -7.39 11.65
C THR A 95 18.21 -7.43 10.15
N ASP A 96 17.38 -8.14 9.40
CA ASP A 96 17.50 -8.24 7.95
C ASP A 96 16.55 -7.28 7.25
N ASP A 97 16.97 -6.01 7.23
CA ASP A 97 16.22 -4.94 6.57
C ASP A 97 16.03 -5.22 5.08
N MET A 98 16.94 -5.96 4.45
CA MET A 98 16.85 -6.35 3.04
C MET A 98 15.66 -7.26 2.77
N LYS A 99 15.29 -8.12 3.72
CA LYS A 99 14.10 -8.98 3.57
C LYS A 99 12.82 -8.15 3.61
N ALA A 100 12.72 -7.21 4.56
CA ALA A 100 11.58 -6.29 4.61
C ALA A 100 11.47 -5.47 3.31
N LEU A 101 12.60 -4.99 2.81
CA LEU A 101 12.67 -4.25 1.55
C LEU A 101 12.20 -5.09 0.35
N THR A 102 12.63 -6.34 0.27
CA THR A 102 12.24 -7.24 -0.81
C THR A 102 10.73 -7.50 -0.80
N LEU A 103 10.16 -7.71 0.39
CA LEU A 103 8.71 -7.85 0.54
C LEU A 103 7.99 -6.59 0.08
N ALA A 104 8.48 -5.41 0.49
CA ALA A 104 7.89 -4.13 0.11
C ALA A 104 7.91 -3.94 -1.42
N MET A 105 9.03 -4.24 -2.07
CA MET A 105 9.14 -4.13 -3.53
C MET A 105 8.17 -5.04 -4.25
N GLY A 106 7.96 -6.25 -3.73
CA GLY A 106 6.96 -7.18 -4.26
C GLY A 106 5.54 -6.64 -4.14
N ILE A 107 5.21 -6.05 -3.00
CA ILE A 107 3.90 -5.43 -2.76
C ILE A 107 3.67 -4.28 -3.74
N GLU A 108 4.64 -3.39 -3.89
CA GLU A 108 4.52 -2.23 -4.78
C GLU A 108 4.40 -2.63 -6.26
N GLY A 109 5.14 -3.66 -6.69
CA GLY A 109 5.05 -4.16 -8.05
C GLY A 109 3.66 -4.72 -8.37
N LYS A 110 3.07 -5.46 -7.45
CA LYS A 110 1.70 -5.98 -7.62
C LYS A 110 0.66 -4.87 -7.54
N ALA A 111 0.87 -3.87 -6.69
CA ALA A 111 0.01 -2.69 -6.63
C ALA A 111 -0.01 -1.94 -7.97
N TYR A 112 1.17 -1.74 -8.57
CA TYR A 112 1.27 -1.12 -9.89
C TYR A 112 0.43 -1.88 -10.92
N ASN A 113 0.56 -3.20 -10.96
CA ASN A 113 -0.19 -4.04 -11.89
C ASN A 113 -1.69 -3.97 -11.62
N LEU A 114 -2.10 -3.94 -10.38
CA LEU A 114 -3.51 -3.80 -10.00
C LEU A 114 -4.09 -2.49 -10.51
N TYR A 115 -3.44 -1.36 -10.24
CA TYR A 115 -3.94 -0.06 -10.66
C TYR A 115 -3.89 0.14 -12.16
N HIS A 116 -2.91 -0.45 -12.83
CA HIS A 116 -2.86 -0.47 -14.29
C HIS A 116 -4.11 -1.17 -14.85
N LYS A 117 -4.42 -2.34 -14.32
CA LYS A 117 -5.61 -3.11 -14.72
C LYS A 117 -6.90 -2.34 -14.43
N LEU A 118 -7.01 -1.75 -13.23
CA LEU A 118 -8.19 -0.97 -12.87
C LEU A 118 -8.35 0.26 -13.76
N SER A 119 -7.27 0.93 -14.15
CA SER A 119 -7.33 2.08 -15.04
C SER A 119 -7.81 1.72 -16.43
N GLN A 120 -7.41 0.54 -16.92
CA GLN A 120 -7.83 0.05 -18.23
C GLN A 120 -9.30 -0.37 -18.25
N ASN A 121 -9.80 -0.92 -17.16
CA ASN A 121 -11.15 -1.45 -17.07
C ASN A 121 -12.18 -0.43 -16.57
N ALA A 122 -11.75 0.73 -16.06
CA ALA A 122 -12.66 1.75 -15.54
C ALA A 122 -13.45 2.39 -16.67
N VAL A 123 -14.77 2.45 -16.52
CA VAL A 123 -15.67 3.11 -17.46
C VAL A 123 -15.76 4.61 -17.19
N ASP A 124 -15.72 4.99 -15.91
CA ASP A 124 -15.78 6.39 -15.49
C ASP A 124 -14.44 7.09 -15.72
N THR A 125 -14.49 8.28 -16.32
CA THR A 125 -13.28 9.06 -16.65
C THR A 125 -12.50 9.47 -15.40
N ASN A 126 -13.21 9.87 -14.35
CA ASN A 126 -12.55 10.25 -13.08
C ASN A 126 -11.86 9.05 -12.45
N ALA A 127 -12.48 7.87 -12.52
CA ALA A 127 -11.87 6.64 -12.03
C ALA A 127 -10.59 6.32 -12.80
N GLN A 128 -10.61 6.47 -14.14
CA GLN A 128 -9.42 6.24 -14.96
C GLN A 128 -8.28 7.16 -14.55
N VAL A 129 -8.57 8.45 -14.33
CA VAL A 129 -7.56 9.44 -13.93
C VAL A 129 -6.97 9.09 -12.57
N VAL A 130 -7.81 8.76 -11.60
CA VAL A 130 -7.36 8.43 -10.24
C VAL A 130 -6.49 7.17 -10.26
N PHE A 131 -6.91 6.11 -10.96
CA PHE A 131 -6.13 4.87 -11.01
C PHE A 131 -4.79 5.06 -11.73
N LYS A 132 -4.73 5.89 -12.77
CA LYS A 132 -3.46 6.23 -13.44
C LYS A 132 -2.54 7.00 -12.50
N GLU A 133 -3.08 7.93 -11.73
CA GLU A 133 -2.32 8.67 -10.73
C GLU A 133 -1.74 7.72 -9.68
N MET A 134 -2.55 6.79 -9.18
CA MET A 134 -2.09 5.81 -8.20
C MET A 134 -1.02 4.87 -8.79
N MET A 135 -1.17 4.47 -10.05
CA MET A 135 -0.16 3.67 -10.74
C MET A 135 1.19 4.39 -10.81
N GLU A 136 1.17 5.68 -11.13
CA GLU A 136 2.39 6.50 -11.15
C GLU A 136 3.01 6.65 -9.76
N GLN A 137 2.17 6.78 -8.73
CA GLN A 137 2.64 6.83 -7.34
C GLN A 137 3.34 5.53 -6.94
N GLU A 138 2.81 4.38 -7.37
CA GLU A 138 3.45 3.10 -7.08
C GLU A 138 4.86 3.00 -7.70
N LEU A 139 5.06 3.56 -8.90
CA LEU A 139 6.39 3.63 -9.52
C LEU A 139 7.36 4.49 -8.68
N LYS A 140 6.87 5.59 -8.13
CA LYS A 140 7.67 6.44 -7.24
C LYS A 140 8.05 5.70 -5.97
N HIS A 141 7.12 4.91 -5.41
CA HIS A 141 7.40 4.07 -4.24
C HIS A 141 8.49 3.05 -4.54
N VAL A 142 8.43 2.38 -5.70
CA VAL A 142 9.46 1.43 -6.13
C VAL A 142 10.82 2.12 -6.24
N ASP A 143 10.88 3.30 -6.84
CA ASP A 143 12.13 4.06 -6.96
C ASP A 143 12.69 4.45 -5.59
N TYR A 144 11.82 4.82 -4.67
CA TYR A 144 12.21 5.16 -3.31
C TYR A 144 12.78 3.94 -2.58
N LEU A 145 12.18 2.78 -2.76
CA LEU A 145 12.68 1.52 -2.21
C LEU A 145 14.02 1.11 -2.83
N LYS A 146 14.20 1.34 -4.13
CA LYS A 146 15.49 1.09 -4.80
C LYS A 146 16.61 1.94 -4.21
N LYS A 147 16.32 3.20 -3.90
CA LYS A 147 17.28 4.09 -3.23
C LYS A 147 17.64 3.59 -1.84
N LEU A 148 16.67 3.09 -1.10
CA LEU A 148 16.93 2.46 0.19
C LEU A 148 17.83 1.25 0.03
N ARG A 149 17.57 0.41 -0.98
CA ARG A 149 18.40 -0.77 -1.26
C ARG A 149 19.85 -0.39 -1.47
N GLU A 150 20.11 0.65 -2.24
CA GLU A 150 21.47 1.14 -2.49
C GLU A 150 22.15 1.56 -1.20
N LYS A 151 21.43 2.25 -0.32
CA LYS A 151 21.96 2.69 0.97
C LYS A 151 22.25 1.50 1.89
N LEU A 152 21.38 0.50 1.92
CA LEU A 152 21.55 -0.68 2.76
C LEU A 152 22.73 -1.56 2.28
N ILE A 153 22.94 -1.67 0.99
CA ILE A 153 24.08 -2.41 0.42
C ILE A 153 25.40 -1.79 0.90
N LYS A 154 25.47 -0.48 1.01
CA LYS A 154 26.69 0.21 1.49
C LYS A 154 26.97 -0.05 2.97
N VAL A 155 25.92 -0.33 3.76
CA VAL A 155 26.04 -0.62 5.20
C VAL A 155 26.46 -2.08 5.41
N TYR A 156 25.96 -2.98 4.61
CA TYR A 156 26.28 -4.40 4.67
C TYR A 156 27.40 -4.75 3.71
#